data_b83a66600d57d84efa002fb05cca633f
#
_entry.id   b83a66600d57d84efa002fb05cca633f
#
_cell.length_a   1.000
_cell.length_b   1.000
_cell.length_c   1.000
_cell.angle_alpha   90.00
_cell.angle_beta   90.00
_cell.angle_gamma   90.00
#
_symmetry.space_group_name_H-M   'P 1'
#
loop_
_entity.id
_entity.type
_entity.pdbx_description
1 polymer ?
#
loop_
_entity_poly.entity_id
_entity_poly.type
_entity_poly.pdbx_seq_one_letter_code
_entity_poly.pdbx_strand_id
1 'polypeptide(L)'
;MIMEENQEEKQLKLDQRYLRMARIWAENSYCTRRQVGALVVKDKRIISDGYNGTPSGFENVCEDENGLTKPYVLHAEANAITKLARSHNSSEGATIYITASPCIECAKLLIQAGIKRVVYGEKYRLEDGLNLLRKAGIETIYIEA
;
A
#
# COMPACT_ATOMS: atom_id res chain seq x y z
N MET A 1 -13.06 11.68 -35.54
CA MET A 1 -11.65 11.36 -35.25
C MET A 1 -11.50 11.01 -33.79
N ILE A 2 -10.94 9.85 -33.52
CA ILE A 2 -10.71 9.42 -32.14
C ILE A 2 -9.36 9.99 -31.68
N MET A 3 -9.39 10.75 -30.59
CA MET A 3 -8.16 11.26 -29.99
C MET A 3 -7.58 10.18 -29.08
N GLU A 4 -6.34 9.83 -29.34
CA GLU A 4 -5.64 8.89 -28.48
C GLU A 4 -5.28 9.58 -27.17
N GLU A 5 -5.44 8.85 -26.07
CA GLU A 5 -4.98 9.29 -24.75
C GLU A 5 -3.46 9.29 -24.73
N ASN A 6 -2.86 10.31 -24.10
CA ASN A 6 -1.42 10.29 -23.88
C ASN A 6 -1.07 9.31 -22.76
N GLN A 7 0.22 9.04 -22.58
CA GLN A 7 0.70 8.07 -21.61
C GLN A 7 0.38 8.48 -20.17
N GLU A 8 0.42 9.77 -19.87
CA GLU A 8 0.11 10.27 -18.52
C GLU A 8 -1.34 10.02 -18.16
N GLU A 9 -2.26 10.25 -19.12
CA GLU A 9 -3.70 10.00 -18.89
C GLU A 9 -3.97 8.52 -18.67
N LYS A 10 -3.33 7.65 -19.45
CA LYS A 10 -3.46 6.20 -19.29
C LYS A 10 -2.94 5.74 -17.95
N GLN A 11 -1.80 6.27 -17.52
CA GLN A 11 -1.21 5.91 -16.24
C GLN A 11 -2.12 6.36 -15.09
N LEU A 12 -2.68 7.57 -15.18
CA LEU A 12 -3.59 8.06 -14.15
C LEU A 12 -4.83 7.17 -14.02
N LYS A 13 -5.40 6.75 -15.13
CA LYS A 13 -6.56 5.84 -15.10
C LYS A 13 -6.22 4.51 -14.46
N LEU A 14 -5.07 3.95 -14.76
CA LEU A 14 -4.61 2.71 -14.13
C LEU A 14 -4.40 2.91 -12.64
N ASP A 15 -3.75 4.01 -12.25
CA ASP A 15 -3.51 4.31 -10.85
C ASP A 15 -4.83 4.43 -10.08
N GLN A 16 -5.82 5.09 -10.66
CA GLN A 16 -7.15 5.23 -10.06
C GLN A 16 -7.83 3.87 -9.88
N ARG A 17 -7.71 3.00 -10.88
CA ARG A 17 -8.33 1.67 -10.84
C ARG A 17 -7.66 0.75 -9.83
N TYR A 18 -6.33 0.72 -9.81
CA TYR A 18 -5.62 -0.08 -8.83
C TYR A 18 -5.89 0.41 -7.41
N LEU A 19 -5.98 1.72 -7.22
CA LEU A 19 -6.27 2.26 -5.91
C LEU A 19 -7.69 1.90 -5.45
N ARG A 20 -8.67 1.88 -6.37
CA ARG A 20 -10.02 1.39 -6.04
C ARG A 20 -10.01 -0.08 -5.65
N MET A 21 -9.22 -0.89 -6.34
CA MET A 21 -9.05 -2.30 -5.97
C MET A 21 -8.46 -2.43 -4.58
N ALA A 22 -7.47 -1.61 -4.24
CA ALA A 22 -6.90 -1.59 -2.90
C ALA A 22 -7.95 -1.21 -1.85
N ARG A 23 -8.85 -0.28 -2.16
CA ARG A 23 -9.95 0.10 -1.25
C ARG A 23 -10.92 -1.06 -1.01
N ILE A 24 -11.26 -1.79 -2.06
CA ILE A 24 -12.10 -2.99 -1.93
C ILE A 24 -11.37 -4.01 -1.08
N TRP A 25 -10.08 -4.20 -1.31
CA TRP A 25 -9.28 -5.17 -0.58
C TRP A 25 -9.16 -4.84 0.91
N ALA A 26 -9.17 -3.55 1.25
CA ALA A 26 -9.18 -3.08 2.63
C ALA A 26 -10.37 -3.61 3.44
N GLU A 27 -11.48 -3.93 2.77
CA GLU A 27 -12.68 -4.46 3.43
C GLU A 27 -12.46 -5.83 4.08
N ASN A 28 -11.39 -6.52 3.71
CA ASN A 28 -11.02 -7.79 4.33
C ASN A 28 -10.44 -7.62 5.74
N SER A 29 -10.01 -6.41 6.10
CA SER A 29 -9.41 -6.16 7.40
C SER A 29 -10.42 -6.30 8.54
N TYR A 30 -10.03 -6.98 9.60
CA TYR A 30 -10.82 -7.10 10.82
C TYR A 30 -10.55 -5.97 11.81
N CYS A 31 -9.64 -5.06 11.49
CA CYS A 31 -9.32 -3.94 12.36
C CYS A 31 -10.49 -2.95 12.38
N THR A 32 -10.86 -2.49 13.56
CA THR A 32 -12.00 -1.58 13.74
C THR A 32 -11.62 -0.11 13.69
N ARG A 33 -10.39 0.23 14.08
CA ARG A 33 -9.93 1.61 14.05
C ARG A 33 -9.73 2.11 12.63
N ARG A 34 -9.20 1.26 11.75
CA ARG A 34 -8.93 1.63 10.38
C ARG A 34 -8.71 0.38 9.53
N GLN A 35 -9.29 0.40 8.34
CA GLN A 35 -9.08 -0.65 7.36
C GLN A 35 -8.24 -0.08 6.22
N VAL A 36 -7.11 -0.69 5.96
CA VAL A 36 -6.17 -0.27 4.91
C VAL A 36 -5.89 -1.44 3.97
N GLY A 37 -5.85 -1.16 2.68
CA GLY A 37 -5.51 -2.14 1.66
C GLY A 37 -4.32 -1.70 0.85
N ALA A 38 -3.58 -2.66 0.32
CA ALA A 38 -2.41 -2.41 -0.52
C ALA A 38 -2.31 -3.42 -1.65
N LEU A 39 -1.86 -2.96 -2.80
CA LEU A 39 -1.55 -3.80 -3.96
C LEU A 39 -0.16 -3.46 -4.46
N VAL A 40 0.62 -4.48 -4.80
CA VAL A 40 1.93 -4.28 -5.45
C VAL A 40 1.78 -4.69 -6.91
N VAL A 41 2.12 -3.77 -7.80
CA VAL A 41 1.94 -3.95 -9.25
C VAL A 41 3.28 -3.77 -9.96
N LYS A 42 3.59 -4.69 -10.85
CA LYS A 42 4.79 -4.65 -11.68
C LYS A 42 4.45 -5.12 -13.08
N ASP A 43 4.87 -4.35 -14.09
CA ASP A 43 4.59 -4.66 -15.49
C ASP A 43 3.10 -4.93 -15.74
N LYS A 44 2.24 -4.10 -15.16
CA LYS A 44 0.77 -4.18 -15.26
C LYS A 44 0.18 -5.46 -14.68
N ARG A 45 0.91 -6.10 -13.75
CA ARG A 45 0.44 -7.29 -13.04
C ARG A 45 0.41 -7.02 -11.55
N ILE A 46 -0.65 -7.44 -10.91
CA ILE A 46 -0.72 -7.43 -9.45
C ILE A 46 0.10 -8.63 -8.97
N ILE A 47 1.23 -8.37 -8.33
CA ILE A 47 2.13 -9.43 -7.86
C ILE A 47 1.99 -9.71 -6.37
N SER A 48 1.34 -8.83 -5.63
CA SER A 48 1.02 -9.04 -4.22
C SER A 48 -0.10 -8.12 -3.78
N ASP A 49 -0.67 -8.46 -2.64
CA ASP A 49 -1.74 -7.70 -2.01
C ASP A 49 -1.61 -7.82 -0.49
N GLY A 50 -2.27 -6.91 0.22
CA GLY A 50 -2.29 -6.96 1.66
C GLY A 50 -3.37 -6.07 2.24
N TYR A 51 -3.76 -6.37 3.47
CA TYR A 51 -4.60 -5.51 4.28
C TYR A 51 -4.06 -5.58 5.71
N ASN A 52 -4.37 -4.59 6.52
CA ASN A 52 -3.86 -4.57 7.88
C ASN A 52 -4.54 -5.63 8.75
N GLY A 53 -3.78 -6.23 9.63
CA GLY A 53 -4.29 -7.30 10.50
C GLY A 53 -3.21 -7.98 11.31
N THR A 54 -3.64 -8.92 12.12
CA THR A 54 -2.76 -9.74 12.94
C THR A 54 -2.01 -10.75 12.08
N PRO A 55 -0.87 -11.28 12.57
CA PRO A 55 -0.15 -12.33 11.83
C PRO A 55 -1.03 -13.56 11.57
N SER A 56 -0.72 -14.28 10.50
CA SER A 56 -1.46 -15.50 10.12
C SER A 56 -1.54 -16.49 11.29
N GLY A 57 -2.74 -16.98 11.56
CA GLY A 57 -2.98 -17.94 12.62
C GLY A 57 -3.28 -17.31 13.99
N PHE A 58 -3.12 -16.00 14.10
CA PHE A 58 -3.49 -15.28 15.32
C PHE A 58 -4.98 -14.94 15.30
N GLU A 59 -5.53 -14.66 16.49
CA GLU A 59 -6.90 -14.18 16.62
C GLU A 59 -7.08 -12.88 15.81
N ASN A 60 -8.19 -12.77 15.06
CA ASN A 60 -8.49 -11.61 14.22
C ASN A 60 -9.05 -10.44 15.02
N VAL A 61 -8.30 -10.00 16.03
CA VAL A 61 -8.65 -8.87 16.88
C VAL A 61 -7.44 -7.94 16.94
N CYS A 62 -7.55 -6.82 16.23
CA CYS A 62 -6.45 -5.86 16.10
C CYS A 62 -6.28 -4.96 17.32
N GLU A 63 -7.36 -4.66 18.02
CA GLU A 63 -7.35 -3.71 19.15
C GLU A 63 -7.40 -4.44 20.47
N ASP A 64 -6.75 -3.85 21.47
CA ASP A 64 -6.81 -4.36 22.83
C ASP A 64 -8.08 -3.88 23.55
N GLU A 65 -8.23 -4.24 24.83
CA GLU A 65 -9.38 -3.87 25.65
C GLU A 65 -9.59 -2.36 25.80
N ASN A 66 -8.53 -1.57 25.57
CA ASN A 66 -8.57 -0.12 25.60
C ASN A 66 -8.78 0.52 24.24
N GLY A 67 -9.02 -0.29 23.20
CA GLY A 67 -9.21 0.20 21.83
C GLY A 67 -7.93 0.60 21.12
N LEU A 68 -6.77 0.26 21.67
CA LEU A 68 -5.48 0.56 21.05
C LEU A 68 -5.04 -0.60 20.18
N THR A 69 -4.43 -0.27 19.04
CA THR A 69 -3.92 -1.28 18.12
C THR A 69 -2.80 -2.09 18.79
N LYS A 70 -2.93 -3.41 18.74
CA LYS A 70 -1.94 -4.31 19.33
C LYS A 70 -0.61 -4.17 18.59
N PRO A 71 0.53 -4.25 19.34
CA PRO A 71 1.84 -3.99 18.72
C PRO A 71 2.24 -4.96 17.61
N TYR A 72 1.64 -6.13 17.51
CA TYR A 72 1.97 -7.12 16.49
C TYR A 72 1.04 -7.05 15.26
N VAL A 73 0.16 -6.07 15.19
CA VAL A 73 -0.66 -5.85 13.99
C VAL A 73 0.23 -5.35 12.88
N LEU A 74 0.12 -5.97 11.72
CA LEU A 74 0.88 -5.61 10.53
C LEU A 74 0.09 -4.60 9.69
N HIS A 75 0.76 -3.61 9.16
CA HIS A 75 0.15 -2.69 8.21
C HIS A 75 -0.02 -3.38 6.85
N ALA A 76 -0.93 -2.86 6.04
CA ALA A 76 -1.25 -3.45 4.74
C ALA A 76 -0.02 -3.60 3.83
N GLU A 77 0.83 -2.57 3.78
CA GLU A 77 2.03 -2.60 2.94
C GLU A 77 3.05 -3.61 3.45
N ALA A 78 3.19 -3.75 4.77
CA ALA A 78 4.07 -4.76 5.35
C ALA A 78 3.59 -6.17 4.98
N ASN A 79 2.28 -6.40 5.03
CA ASN A 79 1.70 -7.69 4.63
C ASN A 79 1.94 -7.96 3.14
N ALA A 80 1.77 -6.96 2.28
CA ALA A 80 2.00 -7.12 0.85
C ALA A 80 3.46 -7.46 0.54
N ILE A 81 4.40 -6.79 1.20
CA ILE A 81 5.84 -7.02 0.99
C ILE A 81 6.28 -8.38 1.52
N THR A 82 5.81 -8.78 2.69
CA THR A 82 6.19 -10.08 3.27
C THR A 82 5.63 -11.27 2.49
N LYS A 83 4.47 -11.12 1.85
CA LYS A 83 3.96 -12.13 0.92
C LYS A 83 4.91 -12.33 -0.25
N LEU A 84 5.49 -11.24 -0.77
CA LEU A 84 6.46 -11.34 -1.86
C LEU A 84 7.71 -12.12 -1.44
N ALA A 85 8.11 -12.01 -0.18
CA ALA A 85 9.26 -12.75 0.34
C ALA A 85 9.04 -14.27 0.29
N ARG A 86 7.79 -14.72 0.23
CA ARG A 86 7.42 -16.15 0.13
C ARG A 86 7.06 -16.56 -1.30
N SER A 87 7.23 -15.68 -2.25
CA SER A 87 6.91 -15.91 -3.66
C SER A 87 8.17 -15.88 -4.51
N HIS A 88 8.01 -16.15 -5.80
CA HIS A 88 9.09 -16.02 -6.78
C HIS A 88 9.13 -14.63 -7.42
N ASN A 89 8.23 -13.72 -7.04
CA ASN A 89 8.18 -12.38 -7.57
C ASN A 89 9.07 -11.43 -6.78
N SER A 90 9.60 -10.42 -7.47
CA SER A 90 10.42 -9.39 -6.87
C SER A 90 9.67 -8.05 -6.87
N SER A 91 9.76 -7.32 -5.76
CA SER A 91 9.23 -5.97 -5.66
C SER A 91 10.12 -4.91 -6.30
N GLU A 92 11.31 -5.28 -6.76
CA GLU A 92 12.25 -4.34 -7.37
C GLU A 92 11.60 -3.62 -8.57
N GLY A 93 11.55 -2.29 -8.49
CA GLY A 93 10.97 -1.46 -9.55
C GLY A 93 9.45 -1.45 -9.59
N ALA A 94 8.78 -2.05 -8.62
CA ALA A 94 7.31 -2.12 -8.59
C ALA A 94 6.67 -0.81 -8.08
N THR A 95 5.37 -0.70 -8.31
CA THR A 95 4.52 0.35 -7.75
C THR A 95 3.66 -0.26 -6.66
N ILE A 96 3.51 0.43 -5.54
CA ILE A 96 2.57 0.02 -4.51
C ILE A 96 1.42 1.03 -4.43
N TYR A 97 0.20 0.51 -4.33
CA TYR A 97 -1.04 1.28 -4.19
C TYR A 97 -1.55 1.04 -2.78
N ILE A 98 -1.66 2.09 -2.00
CA ILE A 98 -2.07 2.00 -0.59
C ILE A 98 -3.22 2.96 -0.36
N THR A 99 -4.26 2.52 0.33
CA THR A 99 -5.42 3.38 0.58
C THR A 99 -5.09 4.56 1.51
N ALA A 100 -4.00 4.46 2.27
CA ALA A 100 -3.52 5.52 3.16
C ALA A 100 -2.01 5.70 3.02
N SER A 101 -1.50 6.91 3.23
CA SER A 101 -0.06 7.16 3.15
C SER A 101 0.71 6.31 4.16
N PRO A 102 1.89 5.79 3.79
CA PRO A 102 2.65 4.93 4.69
C PRO A 102 3.27 5.70 5.84
N CYS A 103 3.31 5.06 7.01
CA CYS A 103 4.06 5.58 8.15
C CYS A 103 5.57 5.42 7.87
N ILE A 104 6.40 6.04 8.70
CA ILE A 104 7.84 5.99 8.50
C ILE A 104 8.39 4.55 8.58
N GLU A 105 7.83 3.72 9.44
CA GLU A 105 8.26 2.31 9.54
C GLU A 105 8.00 1.54 8.26
N CYS A 106 6.83 1.73 7.66
CA CYS A 106 6.52 1.09 6.37
C CYS A 106 7.30 1.71 5.23
N ALA A 107 7.53 3.02 5.25
CA ALA A 107 8.34 3.70 4.24
C ALA A 107 9.74 3.08 4.15
N LYS A 108 10.36 2.79 5.30
CA LYS A 108 11.67 2.13 5.34
C LYS A 108 11.63 0.78 4.61
N LEU A 109 10.58 0.00 4.85
CA LEU A 109 10.42 -1.31 4.20
C LEU A 109 10.25 -1.17 2.70
N LEU A 110 9.49 -0.20 2.25
CA LEU A 110 9.26 0.02 0.83
C LEU A 110 10.55 0.42 0.11
N ILE A 111 11.37 1.25 0.74
CA ILE A 111 12.68 1.64 0.21
C ILE A 111 13.56 0.39 0.03
N GLN A 112 13.67 -0.41 1.07
CA GLN A 112 14.52 -1.61 1.05
C GLN A 112 13.99 -2.69 0.10
N ALA A 113 12.69 -2.70 -0.15
CA ALA A 113 12.05 -3.63 -1.09
C ALA A 113 12.24 -3.22 -2.56
N GLY A 114 12.80 -2.05 -2.83
CA GLY A 114 13.03 -1.59 -4.19
C GLY A 114 11.81 -1.00 -4.88
N ILE A 115 10.78 -0.62 -4.13
CA ILE A 115 9.60 0.04 -4.69
C ILE A 115 10.02 1.39 -5.29
N LYS A 116 9.54 1.69 -6.51
CA LYS A 116 9.90 2.95 -7.19
C LYS A 116 8.79 4.00 -7.17
N ARG A 117 7.54 3.58 -6.99
CA ARG A 117 6.39 4.48 -6.95
C ARG A 117 5.44 4.09 -5.82
N VAL A 118 4.92 5.09 -5.13
CA VAL A 118 3.90 4.89 -4.09
C VAL A 118 2.71 5.76 -4.43
N VAL A 119 1.57 5.13 -4.65
CA VAL A 119 0.30 5.82 -4.93
C VAL A 119 -0.60 5.63 -3.71
N TYR A 120 -1.12 6.70 -3.16
CA TYR A 120 -1.91 6.63 -1.92
C TYR A 120 -3.17 7.47 -2.00
N GLY A 121 -4.19 7.07 -1.24
CA GLY A 121 -5.53 7.64 -1.31
C GLY A 121 -5.93 8.56 -0.16
N GLU A 122 -5.27 8.44 0.98
CA GLU A 122 -5.52 9.30 2.15
C GLU A 122 -4.20 9.74 2.75
N LYS A 123 -4.17 10.98 3.23
CA LYS A 123 -3.00 11.51 3.93
C LYS A 123 -3.14 11.31 5.43
N TYR A 124 -2.12 10.75 6.05
CA TYR A 124 -1.98 10.74 7.50
C TYR A 124 -1.57 12.13 7.99
N ARG A 125 -1.80 12.39 9.28
CA ARG A 125 -1.33 13.62 9.92
C ARG A 125 0.18 13.77 9.82
N LEU A 126 0.91 12.65 9.96
CA LEU A 126 2.37 12.66 9.90
C LEU A 126 2.80 12.37 8.47
N GLU A 127 3.64 13.25 7.94
CA GLU A 127 4.17 13.12 6.58
C GLU A 127 5.61 12.62 6.54
N ASP A 128 6.15 12.22 7.69
CA ASP A 128 7.53 11.76 7.77
C ASP A 128 7.81 10.53 6.90
N GLY A 129 6.85 9.64 6.76
CA GLY A 129 6.96 8.50 5.84
C GLY A 129 7.08 8.94 4.39
N LEU A 130 6.21 9.84 3.94
CA LEU A 130 6.26 10.37 2.58
C LEU A 130 7.55 11.15 2.33
N ASN A 131 7.98 11.94 3.31
CA ASN A 131 9.22 12.72 3.20
C ASN A 131 10.43 11.79 3.06
N LEU A 132 10.44 10.68 3.78
CA LEU A 132 11.51 9.69 3.68
C LEU A 132 11.53 9.05 2.29
N LEU A 133 10.38 8.69 1.75
CA LEU A 133 10.27 8.13 0.40
C LEU A 133 10.80 9.11 -0.65
N ARG A 134 10.43 10.39 -0.54
CA ARG A 134 10.89 11.44 -1.45
C ARG A 134 12.40 11.62 -1.37
N LYS A 135 12.95 11.59 -0.16
CA LYS A 135 14.38 11.68 0.06
C LYS A 135 15.13 10.52 -0.60
N ALA A 136 14.52 9.36 -0.65
CA ALA A 136 15.08 8.17 -1.31
C ALA A 136 14.91 8.19 -2.84
N GLY A 137 14.25 9.22 -3.39
CA GLY A 137 14.02 9.33 -4.82
C GLY A 137 12.82 8.54 -5.32
N ILE A 138 11.94 8.10 -4.42
CA ILE A 138 10.74 7.37 -4.78
C ILE A 138 9.62 8.35 -5.10
N GLU A 139 8.96 8.15 -6.24
CA GLU A 139 7.83 8.97 -6.66
C GLU A 139 6.62 8.68 -5.76
N THR A 140 6.03 9.74 -5.22
CA THR A 140 4.83 9.63 -4.38
C THR A 140 3.68 10.37 -5.06
N ILE A 141 2.55 9.70 -5.21
CA ILE A 141 1.40 10.24 -5.93
C ILE A 141 0.16 10.13 -5.05
N TYR A 142 -0.48 11.26 -4.80
CA TYR A 142 -1.73 11.32 -4.08
C TYR A 142 -2.89 11.31 -5.08
N ILE A 143 -3.86 10.42 -4.85
CA ILE A 143 -5.10 10.39 -5.64
C ILE A 143 -6.26 10.43 -4.67
N GLU A 144 -7.01 11.51 -4.71
CA GLU A 144 -8.18 11.68 -3.85
C GLU A 144 -9.24 10.62 -4.16
N ALA A 145 -9.84 10.14 -3.08
CA ALA A 145 -10.87 9.10 -3.18
C ALA A 145 -12.15 9.62 -3.85
#